data_89d8b56e25e5cc53956370d4a43b480d
#
_entry.id   89d8b56e25e5cc53956370d4a43b480d
#
_cell.length_a   1.000
_cell.length_b   1.000
_cell.length_c   1.000
_cell.angle_alpha   90.00
_cell.angle_beta   90.00
_cell.angle_gamma   90.00
#
_symmetry.space_group_name_H-M   'P 1'
#
loop_
_entity.id
_entity.type
_entity.pdbx_description
1 polymer ?
#
loop_
_entity_poly.entity_id
_entity_poly.type
_entity_poly.pdbx_seq_one_letter_code
_entity_poly.pdbx_strand_id
1 'polypeptide(L)'
;IAIAKRIEAGKDVMLIALSQSPITAQQFSDWNEQLQKDEILVREIIDIDTNYMEDESTGPSAKQKNAGETVSEDGSGEDTDEEFNPTLAAMETEIKPKVLKTVALLTKDYNKLIKYQKEKLDCILTSKSFSSAKEKSHDKIVQEILENIKSLQLSPSVLEELVQKHYVENKKIISLEGNLLRLAVDHKISRNEFIKFYIGNEINPNLKKFLDTNPVWKQFFSKNKDKFKEIRERLIEFSHKIGMSVTDFKKLVSRVQKGEKESRIAKKEMVEANLRLVISIAKKYTNRGLQFLDLIQEGNIGLMKAVDKFEYRRGYKFST
;
A
#
# COMPACT_ATOMS: atom_id res chain seq x y z
N ILE A 1 9.26 -19.79 7.05
CA ILE A 1 10.19 -18.69 6.73
C ILE A 1 10.04 -18.24 5.27
N ALA A 2 10.17 -19.13 4.27
CA ALA A 2 10.07 -18.76 2.86
C ALA A 2 8.72 -18.10 2.50
N ILE A 3 7.61 -18.64 2.98
CA ILE A 3 6.26 -18.10 2.75
C ILE A 3 6.11 -16.73 3.42
N ALA A 4 6.58 -16.58 4.66
CA ALA A 4 6.52 -15.31 5.38
C ALA A 4 7.31 -14.20 4.67
N LYS A 5 8.50 -14.50 4.17
CA LYS A 5 9.27 -13.55 3.34
C LYS A 5 8.53 -13.14 2.06
N ARG A 6 7.74 -14.04 1.46
CA ARG A 6 6.90 -13.69 0.30
C ARG A 6 5.75 -12.75 0.67
N ILE A 7 5.15 -12.92 1.87
CA ILE A 7 4.12 -11.99 2.37
C ILE A 7 4.72 -10.58 2.52
N GLU A 8 5.89 -10.48 3.16
CA GLU A 8 6.59 -9.20 3.34
C GLU A 8 7.00 -8.58 2.01
N ALA A 9 7.57 -9.38 1.09
CA ALA A 9 7.91 -8.90 -0.24
C ALA A 9 6.70 -8.36 -1.01
N GLY A 10 5.53 -9.00 -0.90
CA GLY A 10 4.29 -8.50 -1.47
C GLY A 10 3.84 -7.18 -0.85
N LYS A 11 3.93 -7.04 0.49
CA LYS A 11 3.67 -5.76 1.19
C LYS A 11 4.66 -4.68 0.76
N ASP A 12 5.94 -4.99 0.64
CA ASP A 12 6.98 -4.05 0.18
C ASP A 12 6.69 -3.53 -1.23
N VAL A 13 6.30 -4.39 -2.17
CA VAL A 13 5.92 -3.99 -3.54
C VAL A 13 4.72 -3.03 -3.51
N MET A 14 3.73 -3.28 -2.67
CA MET A 14 2.59 -2.37 -2.48
C MET A 14 3.04 -1.02 -1.91
N LEU A 15 3.85 -1.01 -0.86
CA LEU A 15 4.34 0.22 -0.23
C LEU A 15 5.20 1.05 -1.18
N ILE A 16 6.08 0.42 -1.98
CA ILE A 16 6.88 1.09 -3.02
C ILE A 16 5.97 1.75 -4.06
N ALA A 17 4.89 1.10 -4.46
CA ALA A 17 3.95 1.69 -5.41
C ALA A 17 3.16 2.84 -4.76
N LEU A 18 2.62 2.65 -3.55
CA LEU A 18 1.85 3.65 -2.83
C LEU A 18 2.68 4.89 -2.47
N SER A 19 3.97 4.73 -2.14
CA SER A 19 4.86 5.86 -1.83
C SER A 19 5.05 6.83 -3.01
N GLN A 20 4.83 6.38 -4.24
CA GLN A 20 4.93 7.20 -5.44
C GLN A 20 3.60 7.90 -5.80
N SER A 21 2.53 7.63 -5.06
CA SER A 21 1.19 8.08 -5.44
C SER A 21 0.84 9.46 -4.88
N PRO A 22 0.34 10.37 -5.71
CA PRO A 22 -0.20 11.65 -5.23
C PRO A 22 -1.44 11.49 -4.34
N ILE A 23 -2.22 10.42 -4.51
CA ILE A 23 -3.37 10.11 -3.65
C ILE A 23 -2.90 9.80 -2.23
N THR A 24 -1.83 9.02 -2.10
CA THR A 24 -1.19 8.76 -0.81
C THR A 24 -0.62 10.03 -0.20
N ALA A 25 -0.01 10.90 -1.02
CA ALA A 25 0.50 12.20 -0.60
C ALA A 25 -0.60 13.07 0.01
N GLN A 26 -1.76 13.15 -0.63
CA GLN A 26 -2.92 13.89 -0.14
C GLN A 26 -3.39 13.32 1.21
N GLN A 27 -3.48 12.00 1.33
CA GLN A 27 -3.89 11.34 2.55
C GLN A 27 -2.94 11.64 3.73
N PHE A 28 -1.61 11.63 3.50
CA PHE A 28 -0.65 12.02 4.54
C PHE A 28 -0.76 13.50 4.93
N SER A 29 -1.10 14.37 3.99
CA SER A 29 -1.36 15.78 4.28
C SER A 29 -2.60 15.94 5.16
N ASP A 30 -3.69 15.24 4.82
CA ASP A 30 -4.94 15.24 5.59
C ASP A 30 -4.70 14.68 7.02
N TRP A 31 -3.96 13.59 7.15
CA TRP A 31 -3.59 13.04 8.47
C TRP A 31 -2.71 13.99 9.29
N ASN A 32 -1.78 14.69 8.64
CA ASN A 32 -0.96 15.67 9.34
C ASN A 32 -1.81 16.80 9.96
N GLU A 33 -2.80 17.31 9.22
CA GLU A 33 -3.72 18.32 9.71
C GLU A 33 -4.62 17.80 10.83
N GLN A 34 -5.18 16.60 10.65
CA GLN A 34 -6.07 15.96 11.63
C GLN A 34 -5.36 15.57 12.93
N LEU A 35 -4.11 15.07 12.83
CA LEU A 35 -3.29 14.78 14.00
C LEU A 35 -2.89 16.04 14.77
N GLN A 36 -2.63 17.17 14.07
CA GLN A 36 -2.31 18.45 14.72
C GLN A 36 -3.53 19.05 15.43
N LYS A 37 -4.73 18.76 14.97
CA LYS A 37 -6.01 19.20 15.57
C LYS A 37 -6.56 18.21 16.59
N ASP A 38 -5.86 17.10 16.84
CA ASP A 38 -6.32 15.99 17.69
C ASP A 38 -7.69 15.41 17.27
N GLU A 39 -8.01 15.47 15.97
CA GLU A 39 -9.25 14.92 15.41
C GLU A 39 -9.16 13.41 15.18
N ILE A 40 -7.94 12.86 15.00
CA ILE A 40 -7.65 11.44 14.80
C ILE A 40 -6.59 10.98 15.82
N LEU A 41 -6.78 9.76 16.32
CA LEU A 41 -5.82 9.11 17.21
C LEU A 41 -4.69 8.43 16.41
N VAL A 42 -3.48 8.42 16.97
CA VAL A 42 -2.30 7.83 16.31
C VAL A 42 -2.52 6.34 16.02
N ARG A 43 -3.20 5.63 16.91
CA ARG A 43 -3.55 4.19 16.75
C ARG A 43 -4.44 3.87 15.56
N GLU A 44 -5.12 4.87 14.99
CA GLU A 44 -5.94 4.67 13.79
C GLU A 44 -5.09 4.61 12.52
N ILE A 45 -3.88 5.21 12.56
CA ILE A 45 -2.98 5.28 11.40
C ILE A 45 -1.89 4.21 11.46
N ILE A 46 -1.30 4.01 12.66
CA ILE A 46 -0.15 3.12 12.84
C ILE A 46 -0.48 1.92 13.73
N ASP A 47 0.32 0.87 13.60
CA ASP A 47 0.32 -0.26 14.53
C ASP A 47 1.20 0.11 15.75
N ILE A 48 0.53 0.46 16.89
CA ILE A 48 1.22 0.91 18.10
C ILE A 48 2.08 -0.20 18.70
N ASP A 49 1.57 -1.43 18.75
CA ASP A 49 2.28 -2.55 19.34
C ASP A 49 3.62 -2.79 18.65
N THR A 50 3.63 -2.72 17.32
CA THR A 50 4.84 -2.89 16.51
C THR A 50 5.82 -1.75 16.71
N ASN A 51 5.34 -0.51 16.67
CA ASN A 51 6.19 0.68 16.85
C ASN A 51 6.81 0.75 18.25
N TYR A 52 6.05 0.40 19.29
CA TYR A 52 6.54 0.43 20.67
C TYR A 52 7.64 -0.59 20.91
N MET A 53 7.46 -1.83 20.39
CA MET A 53 8.48 -2.88 20.50
C MET A 53 9.78 -2.56 19.74
N GLU A 54 9.71 -1.90 18.60
CA GLU A 54 10.91 -1.46 17.86
C GLU A 54 11.67 -0.37 18.62
N ASP A 55 11.00 0.55 19.28
CA ASP A 55 11.62 1.58 20.11
C ASP A 55 12.32 0.99 21.35
N GLU A 56 11.71 0.01 22.03
CA GLU A 56 12.35 -0.69 23.15
C GLU A 56 13.60 -1.47 22.69
N SER A 57 13.59 -2.06 21.51
CA SER A 57 14.73 -2.83 20.99
C SER A 57 15.91 -1.96 20.55
N THR A 58 15.67 -0.70 20.17
CA THR A 58 16.70 0.23 19.64
C THR A 58 17.06 1.37 20.62
N GLY A 59 16.27 1.58 21.68
CA GLY A 59 16.45 2.63 22.66
C GLY A 59 17.56 2.36 23.69
N PRO A 60 18.05 3.39 24.39
CA PRO A 60 19.09 3.26 25.43
C PRO A 60 18.69 2.36 26.58
N SER A 61 17.41 2.07 26.79
CA SER A 61 16.90 1.12 27.78
C SER A 61 17.24 -0.35 27.46
N ALA A 62 17.48 -0.70 26.19
CA ALA A 62 17.87 -2.06 25.80
C ALA A 62 19.25 -2.48 26.34
N LYS A 63 20.13 -1.51 26.65
CA LYS A 63 21.47 -1.78 27.21
C LYS A 63 21.44 -2.11 28.68
N GLN A 64 20.38 -1.81 29.43
CA GLN A 64 20.28 -2.12 30.85
C GLN A 64 19.68 -3.49 31.15
N LYS A 65 18.83 -4.05 30.24
CA LYS A 65 18.25 -5.40 30.44
C LYS A 65 19.22 -6.55 30.16
N ASN A 66 20.28 -6.34 29.35
CA ASN A 66 21.26 -7.39 29.01
C ASN A 66 22.49 -7.46 29.95
N ALA A 67 22.55 -6.66 31.02
CA ALA A 67 23.67 -6.63 31.95
C ALA A 67 23.36 -7.31 33.29
N GLY A 68 22.23 -7.99 33.47
CA GLY A 68 21.71 -8.49 34.74
C GLY A 68 21.45 -9.97 34.87
N GLU A 69 21.93 -10.82 33.99
CA GLU A 69 21.91 -12.28 34.22
C GLU A 69 23.24 -12.78 34.74
N THR A 70 23.46 -12.64 36.04
CA THR A 70 24.32 -13.55 36.80
C THR A 70 23.50 -14.21 37.88
N VAL A 71 23.45 -15.52 37.75
CA VAL A 71 22.85 -16.52 38.61
C VAL A 71 23.11 -16.26 40.10
N SER A 72 22.03 -16.27 40.90
CA SER A 72 22.09 -16.71 42.29
C SER A 72 20.77 -17.42 42.64
N GLU A 73 20.84 -18.74 42.82
CA GLU A 73 19.86 -19.56 43.52
C GLU A 73 19.78 -19.09 44.96
N ASP A 74 18.60 -18.79 45.45
CA ASP A 74 17.95 -19.33 46.67
C ASP A 74 16.85 -18.37 47.20
N GLY A 75 15.68 -18.93 47.58
CA GLY A 75 14.80 -18.36 48.60
C GLY A 75 13.46 -17.77 48.09
N SER A 76 12.42 -18.57 48.18
CA SER A 76 10.98 -18.26 48.40
C SER A 76 10.60 -16.80 48.60
N GLY A 77 9.86 -16.24 47.64
CA GLY A 77 9.16 -14.98 47.74
C GLY A 77 8.06 -14.93 46.71
N GLU A 78 6.84 -14.67 47.11
CA GLU A 78 5.66 -14.49 46.26
C GLU A 78 5.96 -13.46 45.17
N ASP A 79 6.16 -13.94 43.94
CA ASP A 79 6.31 -13.10 42.76
C ASP A 79 4.97 -12.46 42.40
N THR A 80 4.77 -11.25 42.85
CA THR A 80 3.94 -10.29 42.13
C THR A 80 4.75 -9.77 40.97
N ASP A 81 4.93 -10.59 39.94
CA ASP A 81 5.25 -10.11 38.60
C ASP A 81 4.04 -9.32 38.06
N GLU A 82 3.87 -8.11 38.55
CA GLU A 82 3.23 -7.06 37.81
C GLU A 82 4.11 -6.79 36.58
N GLU A 83 3.96 -7.61 35.53
CA GLU A 83 4.37 -7.24 34.19
C GLU A 83 3.79 -5.85 33.94
N PHE A 84 4.67 -4.85 33.96
CA PHE A 84 4.34 -3.48 33.66
C PHE A 84 3.96 -3.40 32.18
N ASN A 85 2.74 -3.84 31.87
CA ASN A 85 2.13 -3.65 30.57
C ASN A 85 1.61 -2.21 30.53
N PRO A 86 2.32 -1.29 29.87
CA PRO A 86 1.87 0.09 29.75
C PRO A 86 0.51 0.09 29.07
N THR A 87 -0.43 0.88 29.58
CA THR A 87 -1.74 1.01 28.95
C THR A 87 -1.57 1.56 27.53
N LEU A 88 -2.42 1.11 26.60
CA LEU A 88 -2.40 1.55 25.19
C LEU A 88 -2.33 3.08 25.06
N ALA A 89 -2.98 3.82 25.97
CA ALA A 89 -2.95 5.27 26.01
C ALA A 89 -1.57 5.83 26.40
N ALA A 90 -0.82 5.15 27.29
CA ALA A 90 0.53 5.56 27.65
C ALA A 90 1.49 5.36 26.49
N MET A 91 1.43 4.20 25.80
CA MET A 91 2.21 3.93 24.60
C MET A 91 1.92 4.95 23.48
N GLU A 92 0.66 5.29 23.27
CA GLU A 92 0.25 6.29 22.27
C GLU A 92 0.84 7.66 22.58
N THR A 93 0.82 8.08 23.85
CA THR A 93 1.36 9.38 24.28
C THR A 93 2.87 9.47 24.05
N GLU A 94 3.59 8.38 24.26
CA GLU A 94 5.04 8.32 24.07
C GLU A 94 5.43 8.35 22.59
N ILE A 95 4.69 7.62 21.73
CA ILE A 95 4.98 7.53 20.29
C ILE A 95 4.49 8.76 19.50
N LYS A 96 3.42 9.44 19.97
CA LYS A 96 2.80 10.58 19.30
C LYS A 96 3.78 11.64 18.79
N PRO A 97 4.77 12.15 19.56
CA PRO A 97 5.68 13.18 19.09
C PRO A 97 6.61 12.70 17.97
N LYS A 98 6.97 11.40 17.95
CA LYS A 98 7.78 10.78 16.90
C LYS A 98 6.98 10.67 15.62
N VAL A 99 5.75 10.19 15.71
CA VAL A 99 4.83 10.06 14.56
C VAL A 99 4.52 11.41 13.93
N LEU A 100 4.21 12.43 14.73
CA LEU A 100 3.97 13.79 14.23
C LEU A 100 5.16 14.35 13.47
N LYS A 101 6.39 14.16 13.97
CA LYS A 101 7.61 14.57 13.25
C LYS A 101 7.77 13.84 11.92
N THR A 102 7.58 12.53 11.91
CA THR A 102 7.73 11.71 10.69
C THR A 102 6.66 12.04 9.65
N VAL A 103 5.39 12.22 10.06
CA VAL A 103 4.29 12.62 9.16
C VAL A 103 4.53 14.03 8.61
N ALA A 104 5.03 14.97 9.41
CA ALA A 104 5.38 16.32 8.93
C ALA A 104 6.54 16.29 7.92
N LEU A 105 7.55 15.45 8.12
CA LEU A 105 8.63 15.23 7.14
C LEU A 105 8.09 14.63 5.85
N LEU A 106 7.28 13.58 5.95
CA LEU A 106 6.61 12.96 4.80
C LEU A 106 5.80 13.97 3.99
N THR A 107 5.03 14.83 4.65
CA THR A 107 4.24 15.87 3.98
C THR A 107 5.13 16.84 3.19
N LYS A 108 6.29 17.22 3.73
CA LYS A 108 7.26 18.08 3.03
C LYS A 108 7.85 17.39 1.79
N ASP A 109 8.23 16.12 1.92
CA ASP A 109 8.83 15.38 0.81
C ASP A 109 7.80 15.03 -0.27
N TYR A 110 6.57 14.72 0.12
CA TYR A 110 5.45 14.59 -0.81
C TYR A 110 5.13 15.88 -1.57
N ASN A 111 5.21 17.03 -0.94
CA ASN A 111 5.03 18.31 -1.63
C ASN A 111 6.10 18.55 -2.70
N LYS A 112 7.35 18.09 -2.47
CA LYS A 112 8.41 18.10 -3.50
C LYS A 112 8.08 17.11 -4.63
N LEU A 113 7.68 15.87 -4.26
CA LEU A 113 7.33 14.82 -5.22
C LEU A 113 6.19 15.27 -6.15
N ILE A 114 5.12 15.85 -5.62
CA ILE A 114 3.98 16.37 -6.39
C ILE A 114 4.43 17.44 -7.39
N LYS A 115 5.35 18.32 -7.02
CA LYS A 115 5.89 19.32 -7.94
C LYS A 115 6.62 18.66 -9.12
N TYR A 116 7.48 17.67 -8.86
CA TYR A 116 8.15 16.93 -9.93
C TYR A 116 7.18 16.17 -10.84
N GLN A 117 6.14 15.57 -10.25
CA GLN A 117 5.13 14.83 -11.02
C GLN A 117 4.29 15.75 -11.90
N LYS A 118 3.92 16.94 -11.41
CA LYS A 118 3.24 17.97 -12.22
C LYS A 118 4.11 18.46 -13.37
N GLU A 119 5.39 18.78 -13.11
CA GLU A 119 6.33 19.16 -14.16
C GLU A 119 6.49 18.03 -15.21
N LYS A 120 6.54 16.77 -14.78
CA LYS A 120 6.59 15.61 -15.69
C LYS A 120 5.33 15.51 -16.53
N LEU A 121 4.15 15.72 -15.94
CA LEU A 121 2.87 15.75 -16.65
C LEU A 121 2.85 16.87 -17.69
N ASP A 122 3.28 18.06 -17.34
CA ASP A 122 3.37 19.21 -18.26
C ASP A 122 4.34 18.92 -19.42
N CYS A 123 5.47 18.28 -19.15
CA CYS A 123 6.39 17.83 -20.20
C CYS A 123 5.73 16.84 -21.16
N ILE A 124 4.94 15.87 -20.66
CA ILE A 124 4.21 14.91 -21.50
C ILE A 124 3.17 15.64 -22.35
N LEU A 125 2.40 16.58 -21.78
CA LEU A 125 1.38 17.33 -22.48
C LEU A 125 1.96 18.28 -23.55
N THR A 126 3.18 18.79 -23.32
CA THR A 126 3.90 19.68 -24.28
C THR A 126 4.85 18.93 -25.19
N SER A 127 4.91 17.58 -25.12
CA SER A 127 5.85 16.74 -25.89
C SER A 127 7.33 17.13 -25.67
N LYS A 128 7.71 17.60 -24.50
CA LYS A 128 9.09 17.89 -24.10
C LYS A 128 9.68 16.71 -23.33
N SER A 129 11.00 16.50 -23.46
CA SER A 129 11.71 15.48 -22.67
C SER A 129 11.92 15.97 -21.23
N PHE A 130 11.72 15.10 -20.26
CA PHE A 130 12.04 15.37 -18.85
C PHE A 130 13.55 15.23 -18.64
N SER A 131 14.16 16.10 -17.82
CA SER A 131 15.61 16.09 -17.58
C SER A 131 16.04 14.91 -16.72
N SER A 132 17.08 14.16 -17.15
CA SER A 132 17.62 13.01 -16.41
C SER A 132 18.15 13.36 -15.01
N ALA A 133 18.63 14.60 -14.80
CA ALA A 133 19.03 15.06 -13.47
C ALA A 133 17.84 15.15 -12.50
N LYS A 134 16.66 15.58 -13.01
CA LYS A 134 15.42 15.64 -12.24
C LYS A 134 14.88 14.24 -11.93
N GLU A 135 15.07 13.25 -12.82
CA GLU A 135 14.66 11.86 -12.55
C GLU A 135 15.46 11.27 -11.37
N LYS A 136 16.77 11.48 -11.33
CA LYS A 136 17.59 11.02 -10.20
C LYS A 136 17.20 11.68 -8.87
N SER A 137 16.83 12.96 -8.89
CA SER A 137 16.35 13.66 -7.70
C SER A 137 15.00 13.14 -7.25
N HIS A 138 14.10 12.85 -8.19
CA HIS A 138 12.81 12.22 -7.94
C HIS A 138 12.97 10.85 -7.25
N ASP A 139 13.87 10.00 -7.78
CA ASP A 139 14.09 8.66 -7.23
C ASP A 139 14.63 8.69 -5.80
N LYS A 140 15.52 9.66 -5.48
CA LYS A 140 15.99 9.86 -4.10
C LYS A 140 14.84 10.22 -3.15
N ILE A 141 14.01 11.18 -3.54
CA ILE A 141 12.84 11.58 -2.72
C ILE A 141 11.88 10.41 -2.51
N VAL A 142 11.65 9.60 -3.54
CA VAL A 142 10.82 8.39 -3.42
C VAL A 142 11.41 7.40 -2.43
N GLN A 143 12.73 7.21 -2.40
CA GLN A 143 13.40 6.34 -1.43
C GLN A 143 13.26 6.90 0.00
N GLU A 144 13.50 8.19 0.22
CA GLU A 144 13.32 8.84 1.51
C GLU A 144 11.89 8.70 2.03
N ILE A 145 10.89 8.92 1.16
CA ILE A 145 9.48 8.71 1.49
C ILE A 145 9.22 7.25 1.87
N LEU A 146 9.75 6.29 1.13
CA LEU A 146 9.55 4.87 1.38
C LEU A 146 10.14 4.45 2.74
N GLU A 147 11.34 4.92 3.07
CA GLU A 147 11.98 4.65 4.36
C GLU A 147 11.16 5.22 5.53
N ASN A 148 10.68 6.46 5.39
CA ASN A 148 9.83 7.10 6.39
C ASN A 148 8.47 6.38 6.55
N ILE A 149 7.83 5.93 5.46
CA ILE A 149 6.59 5.14 5.53
C ILE A 149 6.83 3.79 6.22
N LYS A 150 7.94 3.12 5.90
CA LYS A 150 8.31 1.86 6.55
C LYS A 150 8.56 2.04 8.04
N SER A 151 9.17 3.15 8.45
CA SER A 151 9.40 3.44 9.87
C SER A 151 8.12 3.73 10.65
N LEU A 152 7.04 4.18 9.97
CA LEU A 152 5.74 4.43 10.61
C LEU A 152 4.94 3.17 10.90
N GLN A 153 5.24 2.03 10.27
CA GLN A 153 4.49 0.78 10.44
C GLN A 153 2.98 1.00 10.34
N LEU A 154 2.50 1.38 9.16
CA LEU A 154 1.07 1.65 8.94
C LEU A 154 0.21 0.45 9.31
N SER A 155 -0.94 0.71 9.93
CA SER A 155 -1.89 -0.35 10.26
C SER A 155 -2.40 -1.05 8.99
N PRO A 156 -2.67 -2.36 9.03
CA PRO A 156 -3.18 -3.10 7.87
C PRO A 156 -4.49 -2.54 7.32
N SER A 157 -5.37 -2.03 8.17
CA SER A 157 -6.63 -1.40 7.78
C SER A 157 -6.42 -0.12 6.96
N VAL A 158 -5.48 0.72 7.35
CA VAL A 158 -5.13 1.95 6.64
C VAL A 158 -4.49 1.64 5.30
N LEU A 159 -3.62 0.63 5.24
CA LEU A 159 -3.02 0.20 3.98
C LEU A 159 -4.10 -0.29 2.99
N GLU A 160 -5.07 -1.05 3.47
CA GLU A 160 -6.19 -1.52 2.66
C GLU A 160 -7.07 -0.36 2.17
N GLU A 161 -7.35 0.62 3.03
CA GLU A 161 -8.10 1.82 2.66
C GLU A 161 -7.39 2.62 1.57
N LEU A 162 -6.07 2.80 1.68
CA LEU A 162 -5.26 3.45 0.65
C LEU A 162 -5.34 2.71 -0.69
N VAL A 163 -5.23 1.39 -0.66
CA VAL A 163 -5.37 0.54 -1.86
C VAL A 163 -6.76 0.69 -2.48
N GLN A 164 -7.81 0.68 -1.69
CA GLN A 164 -9.19 0.86 -2.17
C GLN A 164 -9.41 2.23 -2.82
N LYS A 165 -8.85 3.31 -2.26
CA LYS A 165 -8.90 4.65 -2.87
C LYS A 165 -8.29 4.64 -4.29
N HIS A 166 -7.15 3.96 -4.46
CA HIS A 166 -6.54 3.81 -5.79
C HIS A 166 -7.40 2.99 -6.75
N TYR A 167 -8.04 1.94 -6.28
CA TYR A 167 -8.91 1.12 -7.11
C TYR A 167 -10.17 1.88 -7.57
N VAL A 168 -10.76 2.69 -6.70
CA VAL A 168 -11.92 3.53 -7.05
C VAL A 168 -11.56 4.51 -8.17
N GLU A 169 -10.41 5.19 -8.05
CA GLU A 169 -9.97 6.12 -9.09
C GLU A 169 -9.58 5.38 -10.39
N ASN A 170 -8.92 4.24 -10.30
CA ASN A 170 -8.61 3.42 -11.47
C ASN A 170 -9.86 2.91 -12.19
N LYS A 171 -10.92 2.57 -11.46
CA LYS A 171 -12.21 2.14 -12.03
C LYS A 171 -12.83 3.24 -12.91
N LYS A 172 -12.68 4.51 -12.53
CA LYS A 172 -13.15 5.65 -13.34
C LYS A 172 -12.42 5.73 -14.67
N ILE A 173 -11.09 5.56 -14.66
CA ILE A 173 -10.27 5.52 -15.89
C ILE A 173 -10.71 4.37 -16.80
N ILE A 174 -10.79 3.15 -16.24
CA ILE A 174 -11.17 1.95 -16.98
C ILE A 174 -12.56 2.11 -17.61
N SER A 175 -13.50 2.75 -16.92
CA SER A 175 -14.84 3.02 -17.45
C SER A 175 -14.79 3.95 -18.67
N LEU A 176 -14.01 5.04 -18.61
CA LEU A 176 -13.85 5.97 -19.73
C LEU A 176 -13.19 5.31 -20.95
N GLU A 177 -12.13 4.54 -20.71
CA GLU A 177 -11.43 3.82 -21.77
C GLU A 177 -12.27 2.66 -22.35
N GLY A 178 -13.05 1.99 -21.50
CA GLY A 178 -13.98 0.96 -21.93
C GLY A 178 -15.04 1.50 -22.88
N ASN A 179 -15.53 2.72 -22.66
CA ASN A 179 -16.45 3.38 -23.58
C ASN A 179 -15.77 3.68 -24.93
N LEU A 180 -14.51 4.13 -24.90
CA LEU A 180 -13.74 4.37 -26.12
C LEU A 180 -13.46 3.08 -26.89
N LEU A 181 -13.12 2.01 -26.19
CA LEU A 181 -12.92 0.69 -26.80
C LEU A 181 -14.19 0.15 -27.45
N ARG A 182 -15.36 0.30 -26.81
CA ARG A 182 -16.64 -0.11 -27.41
C ARG A 182 -16.91 0.63 -28.71
N LEU A 183 -16.72 1.95 -28.72
CA LEU A 183 -16.84 2.75 -29.94
C LEU A 183 -15.88 2.30 -31.05
N ALA A 184 -14.66 1.90 -30.72
CA ALA A 184 -13.69 1.38 -31.68
C ALA A 184 -14.11 0.02 -32.26
N VAL A 185 -14.61 -0.88 -31.41
CA VAL A 185 -15.11 -2.21 -31.85
C VAL A 185 -16.32 -2.08 -32.77
N ASP A 186 -17.24 -1.16 -32.49
CA ASP A 186 -18.41 -0.86 -33.35
C ASP A 186 -17.99 -0.40 -34.75
N HIS A 187 -16.78 0.17 -34.87
CA HIS A 187 -16.18 0.55 -36.16
C HIS A 187 -15.22 -0.48 -36.76
N LYS A 188 -15.34 -1.75 -36.37
CA LYS A 188 -14.54 -2.89 -36.88
C LYS A 188 -13.04 -2.81 -36.53
N ILE A 189 -12.64 -2.04 -35.54
CA ILE A 189 -11.27 -2.05 -35.02
C ILE A 189 -11.17 -3.19 -34.01
N SER A 190 -10.21 -4.10 -34.20
CA SER A 190 -10.03 -5.20 -33.24
C SER A 190 -9.55 -4.69 -31.88
N ARG A 191 -10.00 -5.34 -30.81
CA ARG A 191 -9.57 -5.00 -29.43
C ARG A 191 -8.04 -4.98 -29.28
N ASN A 192 -7.35 -5.94 -29.90
CA ASN A 192 -5.90 -6.06 -29.80
C ASN A 192 -5.16 -4.93 -30.51
N GLU A 193 -5.67 -4.51 -31.69
CA GLU A 193 -5.12 -3.35 -32.41
C GLU A 193 -5.36 -2.06 -31.63
N PHE A 194 -6.57 -1.88 -31.08
CA PHE A 194 -6.87 -0.73 -30.23
C PHE A 194 -5.94 -0.63 -29.04
N ILE A 195 -5.75 -1.72 -28.30
CA ILE A 195 -4.90 -1.76 -27.12
C ILE A 195 -3.45 -1.43 -27.48
N LYS A 196 -2.90 -2.04 -28.53
CA LYS A 196 -1.52 -1.79 -28.99
C LYS A 196 -1.30 -0.33 -29.37
N PHE A 197 -2.28 0.31 -29.98
CA PHE A 197 -2.20 1.69 -30.41
C PHE A 197 -2.42 2.67 -29.27
N TYR A 198 -3.37 2.39 -28.39
CA TYR A 198 -3.85 3.31 -27.36
C TYR A 198 -2.94 3.36 -26.13
N ILE A 199 -2.38 2.21 -25.70
CA ILE A 199 -1.50 2.16 -24.53
C ILE A 199 -0.24 3.02 -24.77
N GLY A 200 -0.04 3.97 -23.87
CA GLY A 200 1.07 4.93 -23.91
C GLY A 200 0.76 6.22 -24.69
N ASN A 201 -0.37 6.25 -25.44
CA ASN A 201 -0.78 7.41 -26.23
C ASN A 201 -2.07 8.07 -25.72
N GLU A 202 -2.54 7.72 -24.51
CA GLU A 202 -3.82 8.17 -23.96
C GLU A 202 -3.94 9.71 -23.94
N ILE A 203 -2.84 10.39 -23.60
CA ILE A 203 -2.77 11.85 -23.45
C ILE A 203 -1.88 12.51 -24.51
N ASN A 204 -1.27 11.72 -25.42
CA ASN A 204 -0.32 12.24 -26.41
C ASN A 204 -0.95 13.29 -27.32
N PRO A 205 -0.43 14.53 -27.40
CA PRO A 205 -0.96 15.59 -28.27
C PRO A 205 -0.82 15.27 -29.77
N ASN A 206 0.16 14.44 -30.13
CA ASN A 206 0.42 14.04 -31.53
C ASN A 206 -0.41 12.83 -32.01
N LEU A 207 -1.41 12.41 -31.22
CA LEU A 207 -2.22 11.23 -31.53
C LEU A 207 -2.85 11.28 -32.96
N LYS A 208 -3.22 12.46 -33.45
CA LYS A 208 -3.77 12.64 -34.80
C LYS A 208 -2.81 12.14 -35.89
N LYS A 209 -1.52 12.36 -35.75
CA LYS A 209 -0.52 11.93 -36.75
C LYS A 209 -0.44 10.42 -36.87
N PHE A 210 -0.66 9.71 -35.77
CA PHE A 210 -0.71 8.23 -35.77
C PHE A 210 -2.03 7.69 -36.32
N LEU A 211 -3.15 8.40 -36.12
CA LEU A 211 -4.47 8.03 -36.63
C LEU A 211 -4.58 8.13 -38.14
N ASP A 212 -3.86 9.04 -38.77
CA ASP A 212 -3.88 9.24 -40.21
C ASP A 212 -3.16 8.13 -40.99
N THR A 213 -2.42 7.24 -40.34
CA THR A 213 -1.63 6.19 -40.98
C THR A 213 -2.49 5.00 -41.46
N ASN A 214 -3.70 4.82 -40.90
CA ASN A 214 -4.58 3.71 -41.23
C ASN A 214 -5.98 4.19 -41.60
N PRO A 215 -6.54 3.80 -42.82
CA PRO A 215 -7.82 4.30 -43.31
C PRO A 215 -9.01 3.98 -42.39
N VAL A 216 -8.98 2.85 -41.68
CA VAL A 216 -10.03 2.44 -40.73
C VAL A 216 -10.04 3.39 -39.51
N TRP A 217 -8.86 3.72 -38.99
CA TRP A 217 -8.70 4.67 -37.89
C TRP A 217 -9.13 6.09 -38.28
N LYS A 218 -8.83 6.50 -39.49
CA LYS A 218 -9.24 7.80 -40.02
C LYS A 218 -10.77 7.94 -40.09
N GLN A 219 -11.47 6.88 -40.57
CA GLN A 219 -12.94 6.85 -40.57
C GLN A 219 -13.52 6.84 -39.14
N PHE A 220 -12.95 6.04 -38.23
CA PHE A 220 -13.34 6.00 -36.82
C PHE A 220 -13.22 7.38 -36.18
N PHE A 221 -12.08 8.04 -36.35
CA PHE A 221 -11.83 9.34 -35.80
C PHE A 221 -12.73 10.43 -36.38
N SER A 222 -12.99 10.42 -37.68
CA SER A 222 -13.88 11.42 -38.33
C SER A 222 -15.32 11.31 -37.86
N LYS A 223 -15.84 10.09 -37.64
CA LYS A 223 -17.21 9.85 -37.17
C LYS A 223 -17.41 10.09 -35.68
N ASN A 224 -16.39 9.87 -34.84
CA ASN A 224 -16.49 9.94 -33.37
C ASN A 224 -15.61 11.03 -32.76
N LYS A 225 -15.26 12.05 -33.52
CA LYS A 225 -14.34 13.11 -33.10
C LYS A 225 -14.74 13.76 -31.77
N ASP A 226 -16.02 14.08 -31.61
CA ASP A 226 -16.50 14.79 -30.43
C ASP A 226 -16.48 13.92 -29.19
N LYS A 227 -16.93 12.65 -29.28
CA LYS A 227 -16.85 11.69 -28.17
C LYS A 227 -15.41 11.36 -27.78
N PHE A 228 -14.55 11.24 -28.76
CA PHE A 228 -13.13 10.98 -28.51
C PHE A 228 -12.48 12.18 -27.83
N LYS A 229 -12.81 13.39 -28.24
CA LYS A 229 -12.32 14.63 -27.65
C LYS A 229 -12.81 14.77 -26.20
N GLU A 230 -14.10 14.53 -25.96
CA GLU A 230 -14.69 14.57 -24.62
C GLU A 230 -14.02 13.58 -23.64
N ILE A 231 -13.86 12.31 -24.06
CA ILE A 231 -13.20 11.30 -23.21
C ILE A 231 -11.76 11.70 -22.92
N ARG A 232 -11.04 12.22 -23.91
CA ARG A 232 -9.67 12.67 -23.74
C ARG A 232 -9.57 13.89 -22.81
N GLU A 233 -10.46 14.85 -22.93
CA GLU A 233 -10.51 16.00 -22.01
C GLU A 233 -10.74 15.53 -20.59
N ARG A 234 -11.68 14.61 -20.35
CA ARG A 234 -11.92 14.00 -19.04
C ARG A 234 -10.69 13.26 -18.49
N LEU A 235 -9.93 12.55 -19.35
CA LEU A 235 -8.68 11.90 -18.93
C LEU A 235 -7.58 12.90 -18.59
N ILE A 236 -7.50 14.04 -19.30
CA ILE A 236 -6.58 15.13 -19.00
C ILE A 236 -6.96 15.80 -17.67
N GLU A 237 -8.24 16.11 -17.48
CA GLU A 237 -8.74 16.65 -16.20
C GLU A 237 -8.43 15.71 -15.03
N PHE A 238 -8.63 14.41 -15.24
CA PHE A 238 -8.27 13.39 -14.27
C PHE A 238 -6.77 13.40 -13.94
N SER A 239 -5.92 13.49 -14.97
CA SER A 239 -4.47 13.59 -14.80
C SER A 239 -4.05 14.84 -14.02
N HIS A 240 -4.68 15.98 -14.28
CA HIS A 240 -4.44 17.21 -13.54
C HIS A 240 -4.93 17.12 -12.10
N LYS A 241 -6.11 16.52 -11.88
CA LYS A 241 -6.65 16.31 -10.53
C LYS A 241 -5.75 15.43 -9.66
N ILE A 242 -5.24 14.34 -10.21
CA ILE A 242 -4.34 13.44 -9.48
C ILE A 242 -2.91 13.99 -9.45
N GLY A 243 -2.49 14.75 -10.47
CA GLY A 243 -1.12 15.26 -10.60
C GLY A 243 -0.15 14.24 -11.23
N MET A 244 -0.67 13.21 -11.92
CA MET A 244 0.12 12.16 -12.55
C MET A 244 -0.51 11.75 -13.90
N SER A 245 0.31 11.28 -14.86
CA SER A 245 -0.22 10.78 -16.12
C SER A 245 -1.06 9.52 -15.92
N VAL A 246 -2.11 9.33 -16.74
CA VAL A 246 -2.97 8.13 -16.71
C VAL A 246 -2.14 6.85 -16.86
N THR A 247 -1.16 6.87 -17.76
CA THR A 247 -0.27 5.73 -18.01
C THR A 247 0.56 5.35 -16.78
N ASP A 248 1.15 6.34 -16.09
CA ASP A 248 1.96 6.10 -14.91
C ASP A 248 1.09 5.66 -13.73
N PHE A 249 -0.11 6.24 -13.60
CA PHE A 249 -1.08 5.83 -12.59
C PHE A 249 -1.54 4.38 -12.76
N LYS A 250 -1.84 3.94 -13.98
CA LYS A 250 -2.17 2.54 -14.28
C LYS A 250 -1.03 1.58 -13.96
N LYS A 251 0.22 1.96 -14.31
CA LYS A 251 1.41 1.17 -13.96
C LYS A 251 1.55 1.03 -12.46
N LEU A 252 1.31 2.12 -11.71
CA LEU A 252 1.32 2.13 -10.26
C LEU A 252 0.27 1.17 -9.70
N VAL A 253 -1.00 1.31 -10.11
CA VAL A 253 -2.09 0.43 -9.66
C VAL A 253 -1.81 -1.04 -10.02
N SER A 254 -1.27 -1.32 -11.20
CA SER A 254 -0.88 -2.68 -11.60
C SER A 254 0.19 -3.28 -10.67
N ARG A 255 1.17 -2.46 -10.19
CA ARG A 255 2.15 -2.89 -9.19
C ARG A 255 1.50 -3.18 -7.84
N VAL A 256 0.56 -2.33 -7.41
CA VAL A 256 -0.21 -2.56 -6.17
C VAL A 256 -0.97 -3.88 -6.26
N GLN A 257 -1.69 -4.12 -7.35
CA GLN A 257 -2.44 -5.37 -7.58
C GLN A 257 -1.54 -6.60 -7.59
N LYS A 258 -0.34 -6.49 -8.17
CA LYS A 258 0.63 -7.58 -8.17
C LYS A 258 1.10 -7.90 -6.75
N GLY A 259 1.49 -6.89 -5.98
CA GLY A 259 1.92 -7.05 -4.59
C GLY A 259 0.82 -7.63 -3.69
N GLU A 260 -0.42 -7.12 -3.82
CA GLU A 260 -1.59 -7.64 -3.10
C GLU A 260 -1.86 -9.12 -3.43
N LYS A 261 -1.85 -9.46 -4.72
CA LYS A 261 -2.06 -10.84 -5.17
C LYS A 261 -1.00 -11.79 -4.63
N GLU A 262 0.28 -11.41 -4.69
CA GLU A 262 1.40 -12.21 -4.18
C GLU A 262 1.29 -12.39 -2.66
N SER A 263 1.01 -11.32 -1.91
CA SER A 263 0.80 -11.38 -0.47
C SER A 263 -0.39 -12.27 -0.11
N ARG A 264 -1.53 -12.13 -0.79
CA ARG A 264 -2.73 -12.94 -0.56
C ARG A 264 -2.51 -14.42 -0.83
N ILE A 265 -1.82 -14.78 -1.93
CA ILE A 265 -1.47 -16.17 -2.23
C ILE A 265 -0.56 -16.74 -1.15
N ALA A 266 0.47 -16.00 -0.73
CA ALA A 266 1.38 -16.44 0.31
C ALA A 266 0.68 -16.59 1.68
N LYS A 267 -0.24 -15.68 2.04
CA LYS A 267 -1.08 -15.81 3.25
C LYS A 267 -1.91 -17.10 3.21
N LYS A 268 -2.55 -17.37 2.06
CA LYS A 268 -3.33 -18.60 1.87
C LYS A 268 -2.47 -19.86 2.05
N GLU A 269 -1.30 -19.91 1.40
CA GLU A 269 -0.35 -21.01 1.56
C GLU A 269 0.09 -21.18 3.02
N MET A 270 0.27 -20.09 3.75
CA MET A 270 0.65 -20.12 5.17
C MET A 270 -0.46 -20.70 6.04
N VAL A 271 -1.72 -20.34 5.80
CA VAL A 271 -2.89 -20.91 6.48
C VAL A 271 -2.97 -22.42 6.18
N GLU A 272 -2.92 -22.82 4.91
CA GLU A 272 -3.01 -24.21 4.48
C GLU A 272 -1.92 -25.09 5.12
N ALA A 273 -0.69 -24.57 5.20
CA ALA A 273 0.43 -25.27 5.83
C ALA A 273 0.24 -25.52 7.35
N ASN A 274 -0.60 -24.69 8.01
CA ASN A 274 -0.82 -24.75 9.46
C ASN A 274 -2.18 -25.35 9.86
N LEU A 275 -3.01 -25.84 8.93
CA LEU A 275 -4.31 -26.47 9.24
C LEU A 275 -4.18 -27.64 10.21
N ARG A 276 -3.10 -28.42 10.11
CA ARG A 276 -2.84 -29.54 11.04
C ARG A 276 -2.62 -29.07 12.47
N LEU A 277 -2.02 -27.90 12.67
CA LEU A 277 -1.85 -27.29 13.98
C LEU A 277 -3.21 -26.98 14.60
N VAL A 278 -4.13 -26.39 13.84
CA VAL A 278 -5.50 -26.09 14.30
C VAL A 278 -6.23 -27.36 14.74
N ILE A 279 -6.16 -28.43 13.94
CA ILE A 279 -6.77 -29.73 14.29
C ILE A 279 -6.18 -30.28 15.60
N SER A 280 -4.85 -30.18 15.77
CA SER A 280 -4.18 -30.62 16.99
C SER A 280 -4.61 -29.83 18.23
N ILE A 281 -4.82 -28.52 18.08
CA ILE A 281 -5.33 -27.64 19.14
C ILE A 281 -6.80 -27.96 19.43
N ALA A 282 -7.66 -28.04 18.41
CA ALA A 282 -9.07 -28.36 18.55
C ALA A 282 -9.32 -29.66 19.31
N LYS A 283 -8.50 -30.70 19.08
CA LYS A 283 -8.56 -31.97 19.84
C LYS A 283 -8.39 -31.79 21.35
N LYS A 284 -7.61 -30.81 21.82
CA LYS A 284 -7.41 -30.56 23.26
C LYS A 284 -8.63 -29.88 23.92
N TYR A 285 -9.51 -29.28 23.12
CA TYR A 285 -10.70 -28.55 23.60
C TYR A 285 -12.00 -29.32 23.40
N THR A 286 -11.94 -30.59 22.92
CA THR A 286 -13.13 -31.45 22.81
C THR A 286 -13.78 -31.68 24.17
N ASN A 287 -15.10 -31.92 24.18
CA ASN A 287 -15.94 -32.17 25.38
C ASN A 287 -16.09 -30.94 26.30
N ARG A 288 -15.92 -29.71 25.80
CA ARG A 288 -16.13 -28.45 26.52
C ARG A 288 -17.33 -27.63 26.04
N GLY A 289 -18.33 -28.28 25.46
CA GLY A 289 -19.61 -27.64 25.06
C GLY A 289 -19.74 -27.32 23.58
N LEU A 290 -18.65 -27.30 22.79
CA LEU A 290 -18.69 -27.09 21.34
C LEU A 290 -18.41 -28.38 20.58
N GLN A 291 -19.02 -28.52 19.40
CA GLN A 291 -18.73 -29.64 18.50
C GLN A 291 -17.34 -29.52 17.92
N PHE A 292 -16.71 -30.64 17.61
CA PHE A 292 -15.33 -30.68 17.11
C PHE A 292 -15.13 -29.89 15.82
N LEU A 293 -16.10 -29.91 14.90
CA LEU A 293 -16.05 -29.15 13.65
C LEU A 293 -16.11 -27.64 13.89
N ASP A 294 -16.88 -27.18 14.86
CA ASP A 294 -16.98 -25.77 15.24
C ASP A 294 -15.67 -25.28 15.86
N LEU A 295 -15.03 -26.12 16.71
CA LEU A 295 -13.70 -25.83 17.26
C LEU A 295 -12.63 -25.68 16.16
N ILE A 296 -12.69 -26.51 15.10
CA ILE A 296 -11.79 -26.37 13.96
C ILE A 296 -12.06 -25.05 13.22
N GLN A 297 -13.33 -24.68 13.04
CA GLN A 297 -13.68 -23.43 12.35
C GLN A 297 -13.22 -22.20 13.12
N GLU A 298 -13.47 -22.15 14.42
CA GLU A 298 -12.97 -21.06 15.28
C GLU A 298 -11.44 -21.02 15.29
N GLY A 299 -10.78 -22.19 15.36
CA GLY A 299 -9.34 -22.27 15.25
C GLY A 299 -8.80 -21.76 13.90
N ASN A 300 -9.51 -22.01 12.79
CA ASN A 300 -9.13 -21.49 11.48
C ASN A 300 -9.30 -19.98 11.39
N ILE A 301 -10.36 -19.42 12.00
CA ILE A 301 -10.54 -17.95 12.08
C ILE A 301 -9.39 -17.33 12.87
N GLY A 302 -9.05 -17.92 14.01
CA GLY A 302 -7.88 -17.50 14.80
C GLY A 302 -6.58 -17.59 14.04
N LEU A 303 -6.37 -18.70 13.30
CA LEU A 303 -5.20 -18.89 12.44
C LEU A 303 -5.09 -17.81 11.35
N MET A 304 -6.19 -17.45 10.67
CA MET A 304 -6.20 -16.40 9.66
C MET A 304 -5.80 -15.05 10.27
N LYS A 305 -6.38 -14.69 11.43
CA LYS A 305 -6.02 -13.47 12.15
C LYS A 305 -4.53 -13.47 12.58
N ALA A 306 -4.01 -14.61 13.02
CA ALA A 306 -2.60 -14.74 13.39
C ALA A 306 -1.67 -14.57 12.17
N VAL A 307 -2.04 -15.12 10.99
CA VAL A 307 -1.27 -14.93 9.74
C VAL A 307 -1.25 -13.47 9.30
N ASP A 308 -2.35 -12.74 9.48
CA ASP A 308 -2.42 -11.32 9.12
C ASP A 308 -1.50 -10.43 9.97
N LYS A 309 -1.36 -10.78 11.26
CA LYS A 309 -0.50 -10.07 12.22
C LYS A 309 0.95 -10.61 12.28
N PHE A 310 1.22 -11.74 11.60
CA PHE A 310 2.53 -12.38 11.70
C PHE A 310 3.60 -11.57 10.95
N GLU A 311 4.66 -11.21 11.66
CA GLU A 311 5.85 -10.56 11.15
C GLU A 311 7.09 -11.40 11.38
N TYR A 312 7.67 -11.86 10.28
CA TYR A 312 8.86 -12.74 10.33
C TYR A 312 10.07 -12.06 10.98
N ARG A 313 10.20 -10.75 10.83
CA ARG A 313 11.35 -9.97 11.34
C ARG A 313 11.48 -10.02 12.86
N ARG A 314 10.39 -10.23 13.58
CA ARG A 314 10.38 -10.35 15.05
C ARG A 314 11.07 -11.62 15.58
N GLY A 315 11.45 -12.56 14.70
CA GLY A 315 12.18 -13.77 15.08
C GLY A 315 11.37 -14.85 15.79
N TYR A 316 10.09 -14.61 16.10
CA TYR A 316 9.23 -15.60 16.74
C TYR A 316 8.83 -16.71 15.78
N LYS A 317 8.68 -17.93 16.31
CA LYS A 317 8.08 -19.03 15.55
C LYS A 317 6.58 -18.79 15.44
N PHE A 318 6.00 -19.10 14.28
CA PHE A 318 4.56 -18.95 14.05
C PHE A 318 3.68 -19.77 15.03
N SER A 319 4.23 -20.83 15.60
CA SER A 319 3.54 -21.69 16.58
C SER A 319 3.55 -21.17 18.01
N THR A 320 4.31 -20.13 18.29
CA THR A 320 4.37 -19.46 19.59
C THR A 320 3.26 -18.44 19.70
#